data_0807f4a12da74b9b565a5f4234a6ddbd
#
_entry.id   0807f4a12da74b9b565a5f4234a6ddbd
#
_cell.length_a   1.000
_cell.length_b   1.000
_cell.length_c   1.000
_cell.angle_alpha   90.00
_cell.angle_beta   90.00
_cell.angle_gamma   90.00
#
_symmetry.space_group_name_H-M   'P 1'
#
loop_
_entity.id
_entity.type
_entity.pdbx_description
1 polymer ?
#
loop_
_entity_poly.entity_id
_entity_poly.type
_entity_poly.pdbx_seq_one_letter_code
_entity_poly.pdbx_strand_id
1 'polypeptide(L)'
;MIEQSGSMIKPVVVPIGRGAGWLFDGFRYFKQSMLHWISVTTIFTILILVMVVLPIVIIILPPLVGGLMTGCKEQDIGGGQFNTGHMFTGLKTHPWPLLAIGLIHFFGLVIINLICWFIGSYYFDWAELTQAINTLQIDILIANINALLLINLIGLALYLPLIMAVWFAPALVVLNDVSPIDSIKLSFTGCLLNVLPFLLYGVVGLVLSILALIPFGLGLFILCPMITASIYISWKEIYQ
;
A
#
# COMPACT_ATOMS: atom_id res chain seq x y z
N MET A 1 -9.02 34.50 15.09
CA MET A 1 -8.41 34.80 13.78
C MET A 1 -6.96 34.35 13.89
N ILE A 2 -6.69 33.06 13.57
CA ILE A 2 -5.34 32.53 13.48
C ILE A 2 -5.17 32.14 12.02
N GLU A 3 -4.56 33.01 11.24
CA GLU A 3 -4.04 32.73 9.93
C GLU A 3 -2.88 31.74 10.06
N GLN A 4 -3.16 30.46 9.88
CA GLN A 4 -2.09 29.53 9.57
C GLN A 4 -1.72 29.74 8.10
N SER A 5 -0.51 30.23 7.89
CA SER A 5 0.20 30.34 6.62
C SER A 5 0.13 28.97 5.89
N GLY A 6 -0.90 28.80 5.07
CA GLY A 6 -1.07 27.62 4.24
C GLY A 6 -0.16 27.68 3.02
N SER A 7 1.10 27.29 3.15
CA SER A 7 1.84 26.86 1.97
C SER A 7 1.12 25.65 1.40
N MET A 8 0.47 25.82 0.25
CA MET A 8 -0.20 24.71 -0.44
C MET A 8 0.87 23.66 -0.74
N ILE A 9 0.77 22.49 -0.10
CA ILE A 9 1.62 21.35 -0.36
C ILE A 9 1.42 20.96 -1.83
N LYS A 10 2.50 20.96 -2.58
CA LYS A 10 2.49 20.60 -4.01
C LYS A 10 3.49 19.47 -4.23
N PRO A 11 3.06 18.35 -4.85
CA PRO A 11 4.00 17.30 -5.18
C PRO A 11 4.98 17.76 -6.26
N VAL A 12 6.24 17.36 -6.12
CA VAL A 12 7.30 17.61 -7.09
C VAL A 12 7.67 16.35 -7.86
N VAL A 13 8.24 16.53 -9.05
CA VAL A 13 8.76 15.42 -9.87
C VAL A 13 10.18 15.09 -9.42
N VAL A 14 10.45 13.80 -9.23
CA VAL A 14 11.77 13.30 -8.85
C VAL A 14 12.41 12.48 -9.97
N PRO A 15 13.75 12.34 -10.02
CA PRO A 15 14.43 11.53 -11.01
C PRO A 15 14.00 10.05 -10.98
N ILE A 16 13.95 9.39 -12.16
CA ILE A 16 13.51 7.99 -12.30
C ILE A 16 14.27 7.05 -11.38
N GLY A 17 15.59 7.21 -11.24
CA GLY A 17 16.43 6.36 -10.39
C GLY A 17 16.06 6.36 -8.91
N ARG A 18 15.32 7.38 -8.42
CA ARG A 18 14.87 7.43 -7.03
C ARG A 18 13.88 6.29 -6.70
N GLY A 19 13.14 5.80 -7.70
CA GLY A 19 12.25 4.65 -7.48
C GLY A 19 12.99 3.42 -6.89
N ALA A 20 14.13 3.05 -7.43
CA ALA A 20 14.98 2.01 -6.83
C ALA A 20 15.62 2.49 -5.51
N GLY A 21 16.08 3.76 -5.48
CA GLY A 21 16.71 4.36 -4.29
C GLY A 21 15.83 4.28 -3.05
N TRP A 22 14.54 4.53 -3.15
CA TRP A 22 13.60 4.48 -2.01
C TRP A 22 13.60 3.13 -1.30
N LEU A 23 13.67 2.01 -2.05
CA LEU A 23 13.73 0.67 -1.46
C LEU A 23 15.05 0.44 -0.73
N PHE A 24 16.18 0.79 -1.36
CA PHE A 24 17.50 0.60 -0.74
C PHE A 24 17.72 1.54 0.45
N ASP A 25 17.25 2.77 0.38
CA ASP A 25 17.29 3.70 1.52
C ASP A 25 16.40 3.19 2.67
N GLY A 26 15.26 2.53 2.37
CA GLY A 26 14.40 1.85 3.36
C GLY A 26 15.14 0.78 4.18
N PHE A 27 16.14 0.12 3.58
CA PHE A 27 16.96 -0.86 4.30
C PHE A 27 17.75 -0.25 5.48
N ARG A 28 18.12 1.04 5.40
CA ARG A 28 18.76 1.75 6.50
C ARG A 28 17.85 1.84 7.73
N TYR A 29 16.56 2.12 7.51
CA TYR A 29 15.55 2.19 8.59
C TYR A 29 15.39 0.83 9.26
N PHE A 30 15.31 -0.24 8.48
CA PHE A 30 15.26 -1.60 9.01
C PHE A 30 16.47 -1.91 9.91
N LYS A 31 17.70 -1.65 9.45
CA LYS A 31 18.92 -1.94 10.20
C LYS A 31 19.02 -1.21 11.54
N GLN A 32 18.46 -0.02 11.65
CA GLN A 32 18.51 0.76 12.88
C GLN A 32 17.58 0.22 13.99
N SER A 33 16.52 -0.52 13.64
CA SER A 33 15.51 -0.99 14.61
C SER A 33 14.97 -2.38 14.23
N MET A 34 15.85 -3.34 13.92
CA MET A 34 15.50 -4.64 13.33
C MET A 34 14.40 -5.39 14.09
N LEU A 35 14.52 -5.50 15.42
CA LEU A 35 13.56 -6.26 16.24
C LEU A 35 12.16 -5.65 16.18
N HIS A 36 12.05 -4.33 16.23
CA HIS A 36 10.76 -3.64 16.15
C HIS A 36 10.14 -3.78 14.76
N TRP A 37 10.94 -3.71 13.70
CA TRP A 37 10.46 -3.93 12.33
C TRP A 37 10.01 -5.37 12.08
N ILE A 38 10.73 -6.38 12.62
CA ILE A 38 10.29 -7.77 12.57
C ILE A 38 8.96 -7.94 13.29
N SER A 39 8.78 -7.35 14.47
CA SER A 39 7.52 -7.39 15.21
C SER A 39 6.37 -6.75 14.42
N VAL A 40 6.59 -5.58 13.81
CA VAL A 40 5.62 -4.92 12.93
C VAL A 40 5.25 -5.82 11.75
N THR A 41 6.25 -6.39 11.06
CA THR A 41 5.99 -7.28 9.92
C THR A 41 5.18 -8.51 10.34
N THR A 42 5.48 -9.10 11.50
CA THR A 42 4.71 -10.24 12.04
C THR A 42 3.25 -9.86 12.25
N ILE A 43 2.98 -8.69 12.85
CA ILE A 43 1.61 -8.20 13.08
C ILE A 43 0.91 -7.96 11.74
N PHE A 44 1.56 -7.32 10.77
CA PHE A 44 0.99 -7.10 9.43
C PHE A 44 0.71 -8.42 8.70
N THR A 45 1.59 -9.42 8.83
CA THR A 45 1.36 -10.76 8.25
C THR A 45 0.11 -11.39 8.84
N ILE A 46 -0.08 -11.33 10.16
CA ILE A 46 -1.29 -11.83 10.82
C ILE A 46 -2.53 -11.07 10.34
N LEU A 47 -2.45 -9.74 10.24
CA LEU A 47 -3.56 -8.93 9.72
C LEU A 47 -3.91 -9.28 8.28
N ILE A 48 -2.93 -9.51 7.41
CA ILE A 48 -3.16 -9.94 6.02
C ILE A 48 -3.87 -11.31 5.99
N LEU A 49 -3.46 -12.25 6.82
CA LEU A 49 -4.14 -13.55 6.92
C LEU A 49 -5.60 -13.40 7.40
N VAL A 50 -5.85 -12.51 8.35
CA VAL A 50 -7.22 -12.19 8.80
C VAL A 50 -8.01 -11.51 7.69
N MET A 51 -7.39 -10.64 6.89
CA MET A 51 -8.05 -9.97 5.75
C MET A 51 -8.54 -10.95 4.67
N VAL A 52 -7.88 -12.10 4.49
CA VAL A 52 -8.34 -13.12 3.55
C VAL A 52 -9.73 -13.64 3.94
N VAL A 53 -10.01 -13.74 5.24
CA VAL A 53 -11.30 -14.21 5.77
C VAL A 53 -12.27 -13.05 6.02
N LEU A 54 -11.75 -11.90 6.47
CA LEU A 54 -12.51 -10.71 6.84
C LEU A 54 -11.97 -9.47 6.09
N PRO A 55 -12.35 -9.26 4.82
CA PRO A 55 -11.81 -8.16 4.00
C PRO A 55 -12.02 -6.76 4.60
N ILE A 56 -13.00 -6.57 5.48
CA ILE A 56 -13.27 -5.31 6.17
C ILE A 56 -12.08 -4.82 7.02
N VAL A 57 -11.17 -5.70 7.40
CA VAL A 57 -9.95 -5.36 8.16
C VAL A 57 -9.04 -4.38 7.39
N ILE A 58 -9.18 -4.27 6.05
CA ILE A 58 -8.44 -3.29 5.25
C ILE A 58 -8.67 -1.84 5.72
N ILE A 59 -9.81 -1.55 6.35
CA ILE A 59 -10.16 -0.22 6.87
C ILE A 59 -9.16 0.23 7.94
N ILE A 60 -8.55 -0.71 8.66
CA ILE A 60 -7.58 -0.42 9.73
C ILE A 60 -6.15 -0.18 9.22
N LEU A 61 -5.83 -0.55 7.96
CA LEU A 61 -4.48 -0.41 7.43
C LEU A 61 -3.98 1.05 7.37
N PRO A 62 -4.76 2.04 6.87
CA PRO A 62 -4.30 3.42 6.83
C PRO A 62 -3.94 4.01 8.22
N PRO A 63 -4.71 3.79 9.31
CA PRO A 63 -4.30 4.15 10.66
C PRO A 63 -2.95 3.55 11.09
N LEU A 64 -2.73 2.27 10.79
CA LEU A 64 -1.48 1.59 11.14
C LEU A 64 -0.30 2.11 10.32
N VAL A 65 -0.48 2.27 9.01
CA VAL A 65 0.54 2.85 8.11
C VAL A 65 0.86 4.29 8.52
N GLY A 66 -0.16 5.12 8.80
CA GLY A 66 0.03 6.49 9.29
C GLY A 66 0.87 6.54 10.57
N GLY A 67 0.62 5.64 11.50
CA GLY A 67 1.43 5.49 12.71
C GLY A 67 2.89 5.13 12.42
N LEU A 68 3.15 4.21 11.46
CA LEU A 68 4.50 3.86 11.04
C LEU A 68 5.24 5.04 10.40
N MET A 69 4.53 5.92 9.68
CA MET A 69 5.11 7.14 9.10
C MET A 69 5.62 8.09 10.20
N THR A 70 4.90 8.20 11.32
CA THR A 70 5.37 8.96 12.50
C THR A 70 6.65 8.36 13.07
N GLY A 71 6.69 7.03 13.23
CA GLY A 71 7.89 6.34 13.70
C GLY A 71 9.09 6.50 12.76
N CYS A 72 8.89 6.47 11.45
CA CYS A 72 9.94 6.75 10.48
C CYS A 72 10.44 8.20 10.59
N LYS A 73 9.55 9.16 10.80
CA LYS A 73 9.92 10.58 11.01
C LYS A 73 10.76 10.76 12.26
N GLU A 74 10.38 10.15 13.38
CA GLU A 74 11.15 10.22 14.63
C GLU A 74 12.56 9.61 14.48
N GLN A 75 12.66 8.49 13.76
CA GLN A 75 13.94 7.85 13.44
C GLN A 75 14.82 8.72 12.53
N ASP A 76 14.22 9.46 11.60
CA ASP A 76 14.93 10.33 10.65
C ASP A 76 15.50 11.58 11.31
N ILE A 77 14.79 12.17 12.28
CA ILE A 77 15.21 13.37 13.02
C ILE A 77 16.38 13.07 13.99
N GLY A 78 16.72 11.79 14.21
CA GLY A 78 17.92 11.39 14.96
C GLY A 78 17.80 11.43 16.48
N GLY A 79 16.62 11.70 17.03
CA GLY A 79 16.40 11.74 18.50
C GLY A 79 15.59 10.59 19.05
N GLY A 80 14.87 9.85 18.20
CA GLY A 80 13.99 8.75 18.59
C GLY A 80 14.42 7.40 18.00
N GLN A 81 14.12 6.32 18.70
CA GLN A 81 14.20 4.98 18.14
C GLN A 81 12.81 4.55 17.65
N PHE A 82 12.76 3.98 16.45
CA PHE A 82 11.54 3.36 15.96
C PHE A 82 11.10 2.25 16.94
N ASN A 83 9.84 2.29 17.33
CA ASN A 83 9.23 1.35 18.27
C ASN A 83 7.98 0.75 17.63
N THR A 84 7.70 -0.53 17.90
CA THR A 84 6.49 -1.21 17.43
C THR A 84 5.20 -0.48 17.82
N GLY A 85 5.19 0.22 18.96
CA GLY A 85 4.06 1.03 19.44
C GLY A 85 3.67 2.18 18.51
N HIS A 86 4.60 2.69 17.69
CA HIS A 86 4.31 3.76 16.71
C HIS A 86 3.20 3.35 15.73
N MET A 87 3.08 2.05 15.42
CA MET A 87 2.01 1.53 14.56
C MET A 87 0.61 2.00 15.01
N PHE A 88 0.39 2.15 16.30
CA PHE A 88 -0.89 2.58 16.88
C PHE A 88 -1.04 4.09 17.02
N THR A 89 0.00 4.88 16.72
CA THR A 89 -0.04 6.34 16.85
C THR A 89 -1.10 6.97 15.96
N GLY A 90 -1.24 6.47 14.71
CA GLY A 90 -2.28 6.96 13.80
C GLY A 90 -3.70 6.81 14.34
N LEU A 91 -3.98 5.69 15.04
CA LEU A 91 -5.28 5.47 15.71
C LEU A 91 -5.50 6.41 16.90
N LYS A 92 -4.44 6.93 17.53
CA LYS A 92 -4.54 7.84 18.67
C LYS A 92 -4.63 9.30 18.24
N THR A 93 -3.90 9.70 17.20
CA THR A 93 -3.78 11.09 16.78
C THR A 93 -4.81 11.51 15.73
N HIS A 94 -5.04 10.67 14.73
CA HIS A 94 -5.91 10.97 13.57
C HIS A 94 -6.86 9.80 13.25
N PRO A 95 -7.64 9.26 14.21
CA PRO A 95 -8.43 8.04 13.98
C PRO A 95 -9.43 8.22 12.83
N TRP A 96 -10.27 9.24 12.90
CA TRP A 96 -11.34 9.44 11.93
C TRP A 96 -10.87 9.75 10.52
N PRO A 97 -9.89 10.67 10.30
CA PRO A 97 -9.33 10.91 8.98
C PRO A 97 -8.75 9.64 8.33
N LEU A 98 -8.01 8.84 9.09
CA LEU A 98 -7.36 7.64 8.57
C LEU A 98 -8.35 6.49 8.34
N LEU A 99 -9.36 6.33 9.21
CA LEU A 99 -10.44 5.38 8.98
C LEU A 99 -11.28 5.75 7.75
N ALA A 100 -11.51 7.06 7.49
CA ALA A 100 -12.20 7.50 6.28
C ALA A 100 -11.44 7.09 5.01
N ILE A 101 -10.10 7.20 4.98
CA ILE A 101 -9.26 6.70 3.89
C ILE A 101 -9.43 5.18 3.74
N GLY A 102 -9.44 4.44 4.85
CA GLY A 102 -9.66 3.00 4.84
C GLY A 102 -11.03 2.60 4.30
N LEU A 103 -12.09 3.34 4.65
CA LEU A 103 -13.44 3.14 4.10
C LEU A 103 -13.48 3.39 2.59
N ILE A 104 -12.87 4.48 2.12
CA ILE A 104 -12.78 4.78 0.68
C ILE A 104 -12.04 3.66 -0.06
N HIS A 105 -10.94 3.16 0.50
CA HIS A 105 -10.21 2.04 -0.07
C HIS A 105 -11.06 0.78 -0.11
N PHE A 106 -11.74 0.42 0.99
CA PHE A 106 -12.62 -0.74 1.07
C PHE A 106 -13.76 -0.68 0.05
N PHE A 107 -14.50 0.43 0.01
CA PHE A 107 -15.60 0.57 -0.95
C PHE A 107 -15.10 0.62 -2.40
N GLY A 108 -13.94 1.23 -2.65
CA GLY A 108 -13.30 1.21 -3.96
C GLY A 108 -13.02 -0.22 -4.43
N LEU A 109 -12.47 -1.08 -3.55
CA LEU A 109 -12.26 -2.50 -3.84
C LEU A 109 -13.57 -3.25 -4.07
N VAL A 110 -14.60 -3.00 -3.26
CA VAL A 110 -15.93 -3.61 -3.46
C VAL A 110 -16.48 -3.26 -4.84
N ILE A 111 -16.43 -2.00 -5.23
CA ILE A 111 -16.90 -1.56 -6.56
C ILE A 111 -16.11 -2.23 -7.67
N ILE A 112 -14.78 -2.29 -7.58
CA ILE A 112 -13.92 -2.95 -8.57
C ILE A 112 -14.30 -4.44 -8.69
N ASN A 113 -14.45 -5.13 -7.56
CA ASN A 113 -14.84 -6.55 -7.57
C ASN A 113 -16.23 -6.76 -8.18
N LEU A 114 -17.20 -5.89 -7.90
CA LEU A 114 -18.54 -5.96 -8.50
C LEU A 114 -18.48 -5.74 -10.01
N ILE A 115 -17.67 -4.80 -10.50
CA ILE A 115 -17.45 -4.59 -11.93
C ILE A 115 -16.84 -5.83 -12.57
N CYS A 116 -15.78 -6.38 -11.98
CA CYS A 116 -15.13 -7.59 -12.48
C CYS A 116 -16.08 -8.80 -12.46
N TRP A 117 -16.87 -8.94 -11.41
CA TRP A 117 -17.87 -10.01 -11.31
C TRP A 117 -18.95 -9.87 -12.39
N PHE A 118 -19.48 -8.66 -12.60
CA PHE A 118 -20.50 -8.38 -13.61
C PHE A 118 -19.96 -8.66 -15.01
N ILE A 119 -18.77 -8.16 -15.35
CA ILE A 119 -18.14 -8.43 -16.66
C ILE A 119 -17.87 -9.91 -16.84
N GLY A 120 -17.37 -10.60 -15.80
CA GLY A 120 -17.08 -12.03 -15.82
C GLY A 120 -18.30 -12.88 -16.15
N SER A 121 -19.47 -12.48 -15.67
CA SER A 121 -20.74 -13.19 -15.92
C SER A 121 -21.15 -13.24 -17.40
N TYR A 122 -20.53 -12.45 -18.28
CA TYR A 122 -20.71 -12.57 -19.72
C TYR A 122 -19.84 -13.68 -20.35
N TYR A 123 -18.77 -14.10 -19.69
CA TYR A 123 -17.77 -15.00 -20.28
C TYR A 123 -17.88 -16.42 -19.72
N PHE A 124 -18.32 -16.59 -18.48
CA PHE A 124 -18.41 -17.90 -17.81
C PHE A 124 -19.43 -17.90 -16.67
N ASP A 125 -19.89 -19.10 -16.30
CA ASP A 125 -20.66 -19.32 -15.08
C ASP A 125 -19.71 -19.39 -13.88
N TRP A 126 -19.90 -18.48 -12.92
CA TRP A 126 -19.11 -18.42 -11.71
C TRP A 126 -19.23 -19.67 -10.84
N ALA A 127 -20.40 -20.35 -10.86
CA ALA A 127 -20.61 -21.58 -10.09
C ALA A 127 -19.79 -22.72 -10.70
N GLU A 128 -19.80 -22.88 -12.04
CA GLU A 128 -19.00 -23.88 -12.75
C GLU A 128 -17.50 -23.63 -12.53
N LEU A 129 -17.06 -22.37 -12.67
CA LEU A 129 -15.66 -22.00 -12.47
C LEU A 129 -15.20 -22.27 -11.03
N THR A 130 -16.03 -21.94 -10.04
CA THR A 130 -15.74 -22.20 -8.62
C THR A 130 -15.64 -23.70 -8.35
N GLN A 131 -16.54 -24.49 -8.93
CA GLN A 131 -16.48 -25.96 -8.85
C GLN A 131 -15.22 -26.50 -9.50
N ALA A 132 -14.85 -26.01 -10.69
CA ALA A 132 -13.65 -26.43 -11.40
C ALA A 132 -12.36 -26.13 -10.60
N ILE A 133 -12.31 -24.99 -9.90
CA ILE A 133 -11.20 -24.67 -8.99
C ILE A 133 -11.14 -25.66 -7.82
N ASN A 134 -12.27 -25.90 -7.18
CA ASN A 134 -12.35 -26.78 -5.98
C ASN A 134 -12.05 -28.24 -6.31
N THR A 135 -12.36 -28.68 -7.52
CA THR A 135 -12.16 -30.07 -8.00
C THR A 135 -10.94 -30.24 -8.89
N LEU A 136 -10.13 -29.17 -9.06
CA LEU A 136 -8.91 -29.14 -9.90
C LEU A 136 -9.16 -29.58 -11.34
N GLN A 137 -10.29 -29.21 -11.93
CA GLN A 137 -10.62 -29.49 -13.33
C GLN A 137 -9.85 -28.52 -14.26
N ILE A 138 -8.62 -28.90 -14.58
CA ILE A 138 -7.67 -28.06 -15.32
C ILE A 138 -8.20 -27.70 -16.70
N ASP A 139 -8.92 -28.59 -17.38
CA ASP A 139 -9.45 -28.37 -18.74
C ASP A 139 -10.44 -27.18 -18.77
N ILE A 140 -11.32 -27.06 -17.79
CA ILE A 140 -12.26 -25.94 -17.66
C ILE A 140 -11.50 -24.62 -17.37
N LEU A 141 -10.47 -24.67 -16.53
CA LEU A 141 -9.66 -23.51 -16.22
C LEU A 141 -8.88 -23.02 -17.45
N ILE A 142 -8.30 -23.93 -18.23
CA ILE A 142 -7.60 -23.59 -19.46
C ILE A 142 -8.58 -23.03 -20.50
N ALA A 143 -9.77 -23.61 -20.66
CA ALA A 143 -10.79 -23.10 -21.59
C ALA A 143 -11.18 -21.64 -21.28
N ASN A 144 -11.17 -21.24 -20.03
CA ASN A 144 -11.55 -19.89 -19.58
C ASN A 144 -10.35 -18.96 -19.35
N ILE A 145 -9.11 -19.38 -19.63
CA ILE A 145 -7.89 -18.63 -19.28
C ILE A 145 -7.86 -17.21 -19.85
N ASN A 146 -8.28 -17.02 -21.09
CA ASN A 146 -8.27 -15.71 -21.75
C ASN A 146 -9.26 -14.74 -21.08
N ALA A 147 -10.46 -15.21 -20.73
CA ALA A 147 -11.45 -14.40 -20.03
C ALA A 147 -10.99 -14.06 -18.60
N LEU A 148 -10.39 -15.03 -17.90
CA LEU A 148 -9.79 -14.80 -16.57
C LEU A 148 -8.66 -13.76 -16.63
N LEU A 149 -7.76 -13.87 -17.61
CA LEU A 149 -6.69 -12.88 -17.81
C LEU A 149 -7.25 -11.50 -18.13
N LEU A 150 -8.27 -11.40 -18.99
CA LEU A 150 -8.91 -10.13 -19.33
C LEU A 150 -9.53 -9.46 -18.09
N ILE A 151 -10.28 -10.22 -17.29
CA ILE A 151 -10.93 -9.71 -16.08
C ILE A 151 -9.90 -9.26 -15.04
N ASN A 152 -8.84 -10.05 -14.84
CA ASN A 152 -7.75 -9.65 -13.95
C ASN A 152 -7.03 -8.38 -14.44
N LEU A 153 -6.84 -8.23 -15.75
CA LEU A 153 -6.24 -7.02 -16.34
C LEU A 153 -7.14 -5.79 -16.14
N ILE A 154 -8.45 -5.94 -16.32
CA ILE A 154 -9.43 -4.88 -16.04
C ILE A 154 -9.40 -4.52 -14.55
N GLY A 155 -9.42 -5.52 -13.67
CA GLY A 155 -9.31 -5.33 -12.22
C GLY A 155 -8.04 -4.58 -11.83
N LEU A 156 -6.89 -4.96 -12.39
CA LEU A 156 -5.61 -4.28 -12.18
C LEU A 156 -5.65 -2.83 -12.68
N ALA A 157 -6.20 -2.59 -13.88
CA ALA A 157 -6.32 -1.24 -14.45
C ALA A 157 -7.19 -0.31 -13.59
N LEU A 158 -8.25 -0.84 -12.97
CA LEU A 158 -9.10 -0.09 -12.05
C LEU A 158 -8.46 0.06 -10.66
N TYR A 159 -7.67 -0.92 -10.22
CA TYR A 159 -6.99 -0.88 -8.93
C TYR A 159 -5.83 0.11 -8.90
N LEU A 160 -5.10 0.30 -10.01
CA LEU A 160 -3.98 1.23 -10.07
C LEU A 160 -4.34 2.66 -9.64
N PRO A 161 -5.39 3.32 -10.17
CA PRO A 161 -5.77 4.66 -9.70
C PRO A 161 -6.23 4.66 -8.23
N LEU A 162 -6.85 3.58 -7.74
CA LEU A 162 -7.26 3.47 -6.35
C LEU A 162 -6.03 3.40 -5.42
N ILE A 163 -5.04 2.56 -5.73
CA ILE A 163 -3.82 2.48 -4.92
C ILE A 163 -3.02 3.77 -4.96
N MET A 164 -2.93 4.46 -6.11
CA MET A 164 -2.31 5.77 -6.22
C MET A 164 -2.97 6.81 -5.31
N ALA A 165 -4.29 6.76 -5.19
CA ALA A 165 -5.06 7.66 -4.34
C ALA A 165 -4.80 7.41 -2.84
N VAL A 166 -4.57 6.18 -2.41
CA VAL A 166 -4.38 5.84 -0.99
C VAL A 166 -2.92 5.69 -0.57
N TRP A 167 -1.96 5.65 -1.50
CA TRP A 167 -0.55 5.35 -1.24
C TRP A 167 0.11 6.28 -0.22
N PHE A 168 0.02 7.59 -0.45
CA PHE A 168 0.57 8.62 0.44
C PHE A 168 -0.46 9.23 1.39
N ALA A 169 -1.75 8.94 1.20
CA ALA A 169 -2.81 9.59 1.96
C ALA A 169 -2.63 9.46 3.49
N PRO A 170 -2.26 8.29 4.06
CA PRO A 170 -1.99 8.19 5.49
C PRO A 170 -0.80 9.05 5.95
N ALA A 171 0.26 9.14 5.15
CA ALA A 171 1.42 9.97 5.45
C ALA A 171 1.05 11.47 5.43
N LEU A 172 0.31 11.92 4.41
CA LEU A 172 -0.14 13.30 4.27
C LEU A 172 -1.06 13.73 5.41
N VAL A 173 -1.94 12.85 5.89
CA VAL A 173 -2.78 13.14 7.07
C VAL A 173 -1.93 13.31 8.33
N VAL A 174 -1.04 12.36 8.61
CA VAL A 174 -0.33 12.34 9.90
C VAL A 174 0.85 13.30 9.94
N LEU A 175 1.55 13.52 8.81
CA LEU A 175 2.77 14.31 8.77
C LEU A 175 2.54 15.77 8.36
N ASN A 176 1.45 16.05 7.64
CA ASN A 176 1.12 17.37 7.11
C ASN A 176 -0.25 17.90 7.57
N ASP A 177 -1.00 17.13 8.37
CA ASP A 177 -2.34 17.49 8.88
C ASP A 177 -3.35 17.83 7.77
N VAL A 178 -3.26 17.11 6.64
CA VAL A 178 -4.13 17.30 5.46
C VAL A 178 -5.45 16.57 5.66
N SER A 179 -6.56 17.16 5.18
CA SER A 179 -7.87 16.50 5.21
C SER A 179 -7.87 15.18 4.43
N PRO A 180 -8.71 14.18 4.78
CA PRO A 180 -8.75 12.89 4.08
C PRO A 180 -8.95 13.02 2.57
N ILE A 181 -9.88 13.87 2.15
CA ILE A 181 -10.20 14.06 0.73
C ILE A 181 -9.04 14.71 -0.02
N ASP A 182 -8.41 15.73 0.56
CA ASP A 182 -7.30 16.41 -0.07
C ASP A 182 -6.03 15.56 -0.05
N SER A 183 -5.83 14.74 1.00
CA SER A 183 -4.72 13.77 1.04
C SER A 183 -4.82 12.72 -0.08
N ILE A 184 -6.03 12.24 -0.38
CA ILE A 184 -6.29 11.32 -1.50
C ILE A 184 -5.98 11.98 -2.84
N LYS A 185 -6.44 13.24 -3.07
CA LYS A 185 -6.15 13.99 -4.29
C LYS A 185 -4.66 14.26 -4.46
N LEU A 186 -3.99 14.69 -3.39
CA LEU A 186 -2.55 14.94 -3.39
C LEU A 186 -1.77 13.65 -3.63
N SER A 187 -2.15 12.54 -2.98
CA SER A 187 -1.53 11.23 -3.17
C SER A 187 -1.63 10.80 -4.63
N PHE A 188 -2.84 10.86 -5.22
CA PHE A 188 -3.05 10.53 -6.63
C PHE A 188 -2.19 11.40 -7.55
N THR A 189 -2.19 12.72 -7.34
CA THR A 189 -1.39 13.65 -8.15
C THR A 189 0.12 13.39 -8.02
N GLY A 190 0.60 13.14 -6.80
CA GLY A 190 2.01 12.84 -6.55
C GLY A 190 2.47 11.55 -7.22
N CYS A 191 1.65 10.49 -7.17
CA CYS A 191 1.92 9.25 -7.87
C CYS A 191 1.88 9.44 -9.40
N LEU A 192 0.88 10.20 -9.91
CA LEU A 192 0.73 10.44 -11.35
C LEU A 192 1.90 11.24 -11.93
N LEU A 193 2.39 12.26 -11.23
CA LEU A 193 3.57 13.04 -11.64
C LEU A 193 4.85 12.20 -11.61
N ASN A 194 4.89 11.15 -10.81
CA ASN A 194 6.07 10.30 -10.59
C ASN A 194 5.86 8.85 -11.08
N VAL A 195 5.08 8.65 -12.15
CA VAL A 195 4.80 7.30 -12.70
C VAL A 195 6.08 6.55 -13.05
N LEU A 196 7.08 7.20 -13.65
CA LEU A 196 8.33 6.56 -14.04
C LEU A 196 9.18 6.09 -12.84
N PRO A 197 9.42 6.92 -11.79
CA PRO A 197 9.98 6.45 -10.53
C PRO A 197 9.21 5.28 -9.92
N PHE A 198 7.87 5.34 -9.89
CA PHE A 198 7.04 4.26 -9.35
C PHE A 198 7.07 2.98 -10.20
N LEU A 199 7.19 3.10 -11.53
CA LEU A 199 7.38 1.93 -12.40
C LEU A 199 8.69 1.23 -12.05
N LEU A 200 9.80 1.98 -11.93
CA LEU A 200 11.10 1.41 -11.53
C LEU A 200 11.02 0.81 -10.11
N TYR A 201 10.35 1.50 -9.16
CA TYR A 201 10.09 0.99 -7.82
C TYR A 201 9.36 -0.36 -7.87
N GLY A 202 8.30 -0.47 -8.69
CA GLY A 202 7.54 -1.70 -8.86
C GLY A 202 8.36 -2.85 -9.45
N VAL A 203 9.17 -2.58 -10.50
CA VAL A 203 10.04 -3.58 -11.11
C VAL A 203 11.08 -4.08 -10.12
N VAL A 204 11.79 -3.18 -9.42
CA VAL A 204 12.79 -3.55 -8.42
C VAL A 204 12.13 -4.27 -7.23
N GLY A 205 10.98 -3.78 -6.77
CA GLY A 205 10.19 -4.40 -5.72
C GLY A 205 9.76 -5.82 -6.07
N LEU A 206 9.34 -6.06 -7.32
CA LEU A 206 8.99 -7.40 -7.81
C LEU A 206 10.20 -8.34 -7.78
N VAL A 207 11.35 -7.90 -8.29
CA VAL A 207 12.59 -8.71 -8.26
C VAL A 207 12.98 -9.04 -6.82
N LEU A 208 12.96 -8.04 -5.93
CA LEU A 208 13.27 -8.26 -4.52
C LEU A 208 12.24 -9.18 -3.84
N SER A 209 10.96 -9.13 -4.24
CA SER A 209 9.93 -10.02 -3.72
C SER A 209 10.17 -11.47 -4.12
N ILE A 210 10.55 -11.72 -5.39
CA ILE A 210 10.92 -13.05 -5.85
C ILE A 210 12.12 -13.58 -5.06
N LEU A 211 13.17 -12.76 -4.88
CA LEU A 211 14.34 -13.13 -4.09
C LEU A 211 13.99 -13.39 -2.62
N ALA A 212 13.07 -12.61 -2.04
CA ALA A 212 12.63 -12.77 -0.66
C ALA A 212 11.84 -14.08 -0.42
N LEU A 213 11.21 -14.62 -1.45
CA LEU A 213 10.47 -15.89 -1.37
C LEU A 213 11.40 -17.12 -1.42
N ILE A 214 12.60 -17.04 -2.02
CA ILE A 214 13.54 -18.17 -2.15
C ILE A 214 13.81 -18.83 -0.79
N PRO A 215 14.16 -18.10 0.29
CA PRO A 215 14.34 -18.70 1.60
C PRO A 215 12.99 -18.92 2.33
N PHE A 216 12.03 -19.59 1.69
CA PHE A 216 10.69 -19.87 2.26
C PHE A 216 9.96 -18.61 2.76
N GLY A 217 10.16 -17.45 2.09
CA GLY A 217 9.53 -16.20 2.45
C GLY A 217 10.18 -15.45 3.64
N LEU A 218 11.25 -15.96 4.24
CA LEU A 218 11.95 -15.27 5.33
C LEU A 218 12.50 -13.88 4.91
N GLY A 219 12.83 -13.70 3.63
CA GLY A 219 13.23 -12.40 3.09
C GLY A 219 12.15 -11.33 3.19
N LEU A 220 10.88 -11.69 3.31
CA LEU A 220 9.78 -10.74 3.49
C LEU A 220 9.90 -9.97 4.81
N PHE A 221 10.50 -10.56 5.86
CA PHE A 221 10.75 -9.86 7.12
C PHE A 221 11.76 -8.70 6.99
N ILE A 222 12.50 -8.66 5.90
CA ILE A 222 13.38 -7.54 5.53
C ILE A 222 12.69 -6.63 4.51
N LEU A 223 12.07 -7.21 3.50
CA LEU A 223 11.46 -6.47 2.39
C LEU A 223 10.24 -5.66 2.84
N CYS A 224 9.36 -6.19 3.69
CA CYS A 224 8.19 -5.44 4.17
C CYS A 224 8.56 -4.15 4.94
N PRO A 225 9.52 -4.17 5.90
CA PRO A 225 10.06 -2.93 6.47
C PRO A 225 10.63 -1.97 5.44
N MET A 226 11.40 -2.47 4.46
CA MET A 226 11.96 -1.63 3.39
C MET A 226 10.87 -0.93 2.59
N ILE A 227 9.82 -1.67 2.19
CA ILE A 227 8.67 -1.10 1.48
C ILE A 227 7.96 -0.06 2.36
N THR A 228 7.72 -0.35 3.63
CA THR A 228 7.05 0.58 4.54
C THR A 228 7.86 1.86 4.74
N ALA A 229 9.16 1.76 5.00
CA ALA A 229 10.04 2.90 5.14
C ALA A 229 10.18 3.70 3.82
N SER A 230 10.14 3.02 2.67
CA SER A 230 10.21 3.67 1.35
C SER A 230 9.01 4.57 1.06
N ILE A 231 7.83 4.30 1.67
CA ILE A 231 6.67 5.20 1.60
C ILE A 231 7.01 6.54 2.28
N TYR A 232 7.64 6.51 3.46
CA TYR A 232 8.07 7.72 4.15
C TYR A 232 9.14 8.48 3.35
N ILE A 233 10.15 7.78 2.81
CA ILE A 233 11.25 8.38 2.05
C ILE A 233 10.72 9.04 0.78
N SER A 234 9.88 8.35 0.02
CA SER A 234 9.26 8.88 -1.20
C SER A 234 8.31 10.04 -0.90
N TRP A 235 7.52 9.96 0.18
CA TRP A 235 6.71 11.08 0.65
C TRP A 235 7.59 12.31 0.94
N LYS A 236 8.70 12.15 1.66
CA LYS A 236 9.63 13.23 1.99
C LYS A 236 10.20 13.91 0.74
N GLU A 237 10.58 13.16 -0.27
CA GLU A 237 11.14 13.69 -1.52
C GLU A 237 10.10 14.34 -2.43
N ILE A 238 8.86 13.88 -2.39
CA ILE A 238 7.79 14.38 -3.28
C ILE A 238 7.04 15.57 -2.67
N TYR A 239 6.94 15.68 -1.33
CA TYR A 239 6.07 16.67 -0.68
C TYR A 239 6.79 17.61 0.28
N GLN A 240 8.10 17.45 0.54
CA GLN A 240 8.95 18.36 1.32
C GLN A 240 10.02 18.99 0.43
#